data_5f899eae959d6298fa805f13a5587d3d
#
_entry.id   5f899eae959d6298fa805f13a5587d3d
#
_cell.length_a   1.000
_cell.length_b   1.000
_cell.length_c   1.000
_cell.angle_alpha   90.00
_cell.angle_beta   90.00
_cell.angle_gamma   90.00
#
_symmetry.space_group_name_H-M   'P 1'
#
loop_
_entity.id
_entity.type
_entity.pdbx_description
1 polymer ?
#
loop_
_entity_poly.entity_id
_entity_poly.type
_entity_poly.pdbx_seq_one_letter_code
_entity_poly.pdbx_strand_id
1 'polypeptide(L)'
;MRQAPQRQASHLPRDILDGSFWTSLFLEHEVKPSIACNPVANSKSALRQALLEARREAAREPAHNRALNRRVLDALKHHEPACVGFYWPLEGEFDARGAIAIWLAADDTREASLPVVSQRGAPLEFHAWAPNTPMRTGHHRIPEPASARVVLPDLLFVPCVGFDTHGYRLGYGGGYYDRTLAAWPGALKPVTIGIAYEACRIDTLQREAHDIPLDAIVTDAGVYPTDAG
;
A
#
# COMPACT_ATOMS: atom_id res chain seq x y z
N MET A 1 -32.57 23.05 8.27
CA MET A 1 -31.61 22.54 7.29
C MET A 1 -30.37 23.41 7.36
N ARG A 2 -29.32 22.94 8.03
CA ARG A 2 -28.00 23.62 8.06
C ARG A 2 -27.11 22.92 7.04
N GLN A 3 -26.71 23.62 5.98
CA GLN A 3 -25.73 23.15 5.02
C GLN A 3 -24.38 22.95 5.72
N ALA A 4 -23.82 21.77 5.59
CA ALA A 4 -22.45 21.50 6.01
C ALA A 4 -21.48 22.33 5.16
N PRO A 5 -20.41 22.89 5.75
CA PRO A 5 -19.41 23.64 4.99
C PRO A 5 -18.66 22.70 4.03
N GLN A 6 -18.68 23.03 2.73
CA GLN A 6 -17.78 22.45 1.74
C GLN A 6 -16.36 22.85 2.14
N ARG A 7 -15.56 21.88 2.64
CA ARG A 7 -14.12 22.08 2.85
C ARG A 7 -13.44 22.06 1.47
N GLN A 8 -12.74 23.14 1.16
CA GLN A 8 -11.76 23.17 0.08
C GLN A 8 -10.69 22.11 0.40
N ALA A 9 -10.46 21.21 -0.56
CA ALA A 9 -9.34 20.26 -0.50
C ALA A 9 -8.04 21.06 -0.33
N SER A 10 -7.36 20.89 0.81
CA SER A 10 -6.05 21.46 1.04
C SER A 10 -5.11 20.87 -0.01
N HIS A 11 -4.54 21.74 -0.84
CA HIS A 11 -3.50 21.40 -1.81
C HIS A 11 -2.29 20.85 -1.06
N LEU A 12 -2.03 19.56 -1.16
CA LEU A 12 -0.70 19.02 -0.89
C LEU A 12 0.16 19.34 -2.12
N PRO A 13 1.22 20.14 -2.00
CA PRO A 13 2.14 20.39 -3.11
C PRO A 13 2.84 19.08 -3.49
N ARG A 14 2.93 18.78 -4.79
CA ARG A 14 3.74 17.66 -5.32
C ARG A 14 5.23 17.78 -4.99
N ASP A 15 5.68 18.92 -4.50
CA ASP A 15 7.07 19.20 -4.13
C ASP A 15 7.52 18.54 -2.83
N ILE A 16 6.65 17.78 -2.15
CA ILE A 16 6.94 17.08 -0.88
C ILE A 16 7.60 15.70 -1.10
N LEU A 17 7.77 15.25 -2.34
CA LEU A 17 8.65 14.12 -2.68
C LEU A 17 10.12 14.57 -2.76
N ASP A 18 10.52 15.55 -1.93
CA ASP A 18 11.92 15.92 -1.86
C ASP A 18 12.70 14.74 -1.28
N GLY A 19 13.77 14.37 -1.97
CA GLY A 19 14.61 13.24 -1.59
C GLY A 19 15.21 13.34 -0.17
N SER A 20 15.06 14.47 0.52
CA SER A 20 15.65 14.75 1.83
C SER A 20 14.99 13.94 2.96
N PHE A 21 13.67 13.75 2.92
CA PHE A 21 12.98 12.89 3.89
C PHE A 21 13.42 11.43 3.77
N TRP A 22 13.48 10.94 2.53
CA TRP A 22 13.88 9.56 2.26
C TRP A 22 15.35 9.31 2.62
N THR A 23 16.24 10.29 2.42
CA THR A 23 17.67 10.20 2.77
C THR A 23 17.90 10.04 4.28
N SER A 24 17.09 10.65 5.12
CA SER A 24 17.18 10.52 6.58
C SER A 24 16.82 9.12 7.10
N LEU A 25 16.02 8.34 6.35
CA LEU A 25 15.62 6.97 6.67
C LEU A 25 16.64 5.92 6.18
N PHE A 26 17.63 6.33 5.34
CA PHE A 26 18.61 5.44 4.74
C PHE A 26 19.89 5.20 5.59
N LEU A 27 20.06 5.86 6.74
CA LEU A 27 21.22 5.68 7.58
C LEU A 27 21.15 4.32 8.30
N GLU A 28 22.01 3.41 7.85
CA GLU A 28 22.33 2.06 8.34
C GLU A 28 21.49 0.93 7.74
N HIS A 29 21.90 0.41 6.57
CA HIS A 29 21.44 -0.93 6.17
C HIS A 29 22.48 -1.68 5.34
N GLU A 30 22.90 -2.82 5.86
CA GLU A 30 23.49 -3.90 5.04
C GLU A 30 22.42 -4.37 4.05
N VAL A 31 22.68 -4.17 2.77
CA VAL A 31 21.82 -4.68 1.68
C VAL A 31 21.89 -6.21 1.70
N LYS A 32 20.85 -6.86 2.23
CA LYS A 32 20.71 -8.31 2.07
C LYS A 32 20.56 -8.63 0.59
N PRO A 33 21.14 -9.74 0.11
CA PRO A 33 21.03 -10.11 -1.29
C PRO A 33 19.55 -10.26 -1.69
N SER A 34 19.17 -9.65 -2.81
CA SER A 34 17.86 -9.86 -3.43
C SER A 34 17.71 -11.31 -3.86
N ILE A 35 16.48 -11.80 -3.99
CA ILE A 35 16.23 -13.09 -4.64
C ILE A 35 16.67 -12.94 -6.09
N ALA A 36 17.86 -13.52 -6.43
CA ALA A 36 18.32 -13.55 -7.79
C ALA A 36 17.26 -14.25 -8.66
N CYS A 37 16.85 -13.58 -9.73
CA CYS A 37 15.92 -14.14 -10.69
C CYS A 37 16.61 -15.32 -11.39
N ASN A 38 16.40 -16.54 -10.87
CA ASN A 38 16.95 -17.75 -11.47
C ASN A 38 16.23 -18.00 -12.80
N PRO A 39 16.92 -18.10 -13.95
CA PRO A 39 16.29 -18.20 -15.27
C PRO A 39 15.40 -19.45 -15.47
N VAL A 40 15.34 -20.36 -14.52
CA VAL A 40 14.49 -21.56 -14.55
C VAL A 40 13.06 -21.30 -14.03
N ALA A 41 12.80 -20.18 -13.34
CA ALA A 41 11.44 -19.81 -12.88
C ALA A 41 10.74 -18.91 -13.92
N ASN A 42 10.58 -19.37 -15.14
CA ASN A 42 10.14 -18.59 -16.30
C ASN A 42 8.65 -18.20 -16.32
N SER A 43 7.92 -18.26 -15.21
CA SER A 43 6.56 -17.76 -15.15
C SER A 43 6.35 -16.84 -13.95
N LYS A 44 5.59 -15.74 -14.14
CA LYS A 44 5.12 -14.87 -13.04
C LYS A 44 4.43 -15.68 -11.92
N SER A 45 3.88 -16.85 -12.23
CA SER A 45 3.24 -17.76 -11.28
C SER A 45 4.25 -18.41 -10.33
N ALA A 46 5.34 -18.98 -10.86
CA ALA A 46 6.37 -19.62 -10.04
C ALA A 46 7.10 -18.60 -9.15
N LEU A 47 7.42 -17.43 -9.71
CA LEU A 47 7.99 -16.32 -8.94
C LEU A 47 7.05 -15.90 -7.79
N ARG A 48 5.75 -15.77 -8.06
CA ARG A 48 4.77 -15.43 -7.04
C ARG A 48 4.72 -16.45 -5.92
N GLN A 49 4.79 -17.76 -6.23
CA GLN A 49 4.81 -18.81 -5.20
C GLN A 49 6.05 -18.72 -4.31
N ALA A 50 7.24 -18.53 -4.90
CA ALA A 50 8.47 -18.36 -4.13
C ALA A 50 8.44 -17.13 -3.21
N LEU A 51 7.93 -16.01 -3.71
CA LEU A 51 7.80 -14.78 -2.93
C LEU A 51 6.74 -14.88 -1.82
N LEU A 52 5.64 -15.59 -2.05
CA LEU A 52 4.64 -15.86 -1.02
C LEU A 52 5.22 -16.70 0.13
N GLU A 53 6.11 -17.65 -0.16
CA GLU A 53 6.81 -18.43 0.87
C GLU A 53 7.80 -17.56 1.64
N ALA A 54 8.65 -16.78 0.95
CA ALA A 54 9.58 -15.85 1.57
C ALA A 54 8.85 -14.82 2.46
N ARG A 55 7.68 -14.35 2.00
CA ARG A 55 6.83 -13.43 2.77
C ARG A 55 6.29 -14.07 4.06
N ARG A 56 5.79 -15.31 3.99
CA ARG A 56 5.30 -16.02 5.18
C ARG A 56 6.40 -16.19 6.22
N GLU A 57 7.62 -16.50 5.79
CA GLU A 57 8.75 -16.63 6.68
C GLU A 57 9.13 -15.29 7.32
N ALA A 58 9.24 -14.22 6.51
CA ALA A 58 9.53 -12.89 7.02
C ALA A 58 8.46 -12.36 7.99
N ALA A 59 7.18 -12.66 7.74
CA ALA A 59 6.06 -12.24 8.59
C ALA A 59 6.05 -12.90 9.98
N ARG A 60 6.73 -14.03 10.16
CA ARG A 60 6.86 -14.68 11.47
C ARG A 60 7.83 -13.97 12.40
N GLU A 61 8.70 -13.15 11.85
CA GLU A 61 9.71 -12.42 12.64
C GLU A 61 9.11 -11.14 13.23
N PRO A 62 8.94 -11.06 14.57
CA PRO A 62 8.31 -9.89 15.20
C PRO A 62 9.09 -8.59 14.98
N ALA A 63 10.40 -8.64 14.76
CA ALA A 63 11.23 -7.47 14.50
C ALA A 63 10.85 -6.81 13.17
N HIS A 64 10.59 -7.60 12.11
CA HIS A 64 10.16 -7.10 10.81
C HIS A 64 8.81 -6.37 10.91
N ASN A 65 7.85 -6.97 11.61
CA ASN A 65 6.53 -6.35 11.81
C ASN A 65 6.63 -5.04 12.61
N ARG A 66 7.50 -4.97 13.64
CA ARG A 66 7.73 -3.73 14.39
C ARG A 66 8.37 -2.64 13.52
N ALA A 67 9.31 -3.03 12.65
CA ALA A 67 9.95 -2.10 11.72
C ALA A 67 8.95 -1.53 10.71
N LEU A 68 8.12 -2.40 10.08
CA LEU A 68 7.06 -1.98 9.18
C LEU A 68 6.04 -1.07 9.87
N ASN A 69 5.59 -1.43 11.08
CA ASN A 69 4.64 -0.62 11.84
C ASN A 69 5.16 0.81 12.07
N ARG A 70 6.44 0.95 12.45
CA ARG A 70 7.07 2.26 12.64
C ARG A 70 7.09 3.05 11.33
N ARG A 71 7.53 2.45 10.22
CA ARG A 71 7.62 3.13 8.93
C ARG A 71 6.26 3.53 8.36
N VAL A 72 5.22 2.72 8.58
CA VAL A 72 3.85 3.10 8.24
C VAL A 72 3.41 4.34 9.03
N LEU A 73 3.69 4.39 10.33
CA LEU A 73 3.39 5.57 11.16
C LEU A 73 4.22 6.80 10.73
N ASP A 74 5.50 6.61 10.38
CA ASP A 74 6.36 7.68 9.88
C ASP A 74 5.84 8.23 8.53
N ALA A 75 5.40 7.37 7.62
CA ALA A 75 4.79 7.77 6.36
C ALA A 75 3.49 8.57 6.59
N LEU A 76 2.62 8.11 7.49
CA LEU A 76 1.40 8.83 7.85
C LEU A 76 1.69 10.21 8.46
N LYS A 77 2.73 10.32 9.29
CA LYS A 77 3.16 11.58 9.87
C LYS A 77 3.76 12.51 8.83
N HIS A 78 4.50 11.98 7.86
CA HIS A 78 5.15 12.78 6.82
C HIS A 78 4.15 13.36 5.82
N HIS A 79 3.24 12.52 5.33
CA HIS A 79 2.30 12.92 4.29
C HIS A 79 1.05 13.63 4.84
N GLU A 80 0.78 13.51 6.14
CA GLU A 80 -0.38 14.11 6.81
C GLU A 80 -1.70 13.94 6.04
N PRO A 81 -2.03 12.72 5.55
CA PRO A 81 -3.21 12.50 4.74
C PRO A 81 -4.49 12.81 5.52
N ALA A 82 -5.52 13.30 4.82
CA ALA A 82 -6.85 13.43 5.39
C ALA A 82 -7.60 12.10 5.35
N CYS A 83 -7.38 11.29 4.32
CA CYS A 83 -8.01 9.99 4.15
C CYS A 83 -7.01 8.94 3.65
N VAL A 84 -6.84 7.86 4.40
CA VAL A 84 -5.95 6.75 4.02
C VAL A 84 -6.74 5.58 3.48
N GLY A 85 -6.39 5.12 2.27
CA GLY A 85 -6.78 3.80 1.78
C GLY A 85 -5.71 2.77 2.16
N PHE A 86 -6.12 1.64 2.71
CA PHE A 86 -5.22 0.55 3.01
C PHE A 86 -5.90 -0.79 2.70
N TYR A 87 -5.32 -1.92 3.03
CA TYR A 87 -5.85 -3.23 2.68
C TYR A 87 -6.18 -4.08 3.91
N TRP A 88 -7.12 -5.01 3.78
CA TRP A 88 -7.32 -6.07 4.78
C TRP A 88 -6.23 -7.11 4.57
N PRO A 89 -5.40 -7.42 5.59
CA PRO A 89 -4.25 -8.29 5.42
C PRO A 89 -4.67 -9.73 5.13
N LEU A 90 -4.05 -10.32 4.13
CA LEU A 90 -4.09 -11.75 3.85
C LEU A 90 -2.96 -12.46 4.61
N GLU A 91 -2.96 -13.80 4.56
CA GLU A 91 -1.93 -14.60 5.24
C GLU A 91 -0.51 -14.18 4.81
N GLY A 92 0.31 -13.86 5.79
CA GLY A 92 1.68 -13.40 5.60
C GLY A 92 1.82 -11.93 5.14
N GLU A 93 0.74 -11.17 4.99
CA GLU A 93 0.83 -9.72 4.78
C GLU A 93 1.02 -8.99 6.11
N PHE A 94 1.69 -7.85 6.04
CA PHE A 94 1.78 -6.96 7.19
C PHE A 94 0.39 -6.42 7.55
N ASP A 95 0.03 -6.50 8.83
CA ASP A 95 -1.24 -5.99 9.34
C ASP A 95 -1.09 -4.51 9.75
N ALA A 96 -1.51 -3.62 8.87
CA ALA A 96 -1.45 -2.17 9.11
C ALA A 96 -2.60 -1.65 10.01
N ARG A 97 -3.61 -2.47 10.35
CA ARG A 97 -4.81 -2.02 11.09
C ARG A 97 -4.47 -1.35 12.42
N GLY A 98 -3.46 -1.88 13.12
CA GLY A 98 -3.02 -1.30 14.40
C GLY A 98 -2.43 0.10 14.24
N ALA A 99 -1.56 0.31 13.24
CA ALA A 99 -0.98 1.62 12.94
C ALA A 99 -2.06 2.63 12.51
N ILE A 100 -2.97 2.19 11.64
CA ILE A 100 -4.09 3.02 11.17
C ILE A 100 -5.02 3.39 12.33
N ALA A 101 -5.33 2.46 13.24
CA ALA A 101 -6.16 2.75 14.41
C ALA A 101 -5.52 3.80 15.34
N ILE A 102 -4.20 3.71 15.58
CA ILE A 102 -3.45 4.71 16.36
C ILE A 102 -3.50 6.06 15.67
N TRP A 103 -3.29 6.10 14.36
CA TRP A 103 -3.31 7.33 13.57
C TRP A 103 -4.70 7.99 13.57
N LEU A 104 -5.79 7.21 13.43
CA LEU A 104 -7.16 7.70 13.50
C LEU A 104 -7.48 8.28 14.90
N ALA A 105 -7.04 7.62 15.98
CA ALA A 105 -7.32 8.05 17.34
C ALA A 105 -6.64 9.38 17.73
N ALA A 106 -5.65 9.83 16.96
CA ALA A 106 -4.92 11.06 17.22
C ALA A 106 -5.63 12.32 16.69
N ASP A 107 -6.61 12.19 15.78
CA ASP A 107 -7.33 13.33 15.21
C ASP A 107 -8.68 12.88 14.61
N ASP A 108 -9.79 13.39 15.12
CA ASP A 108 -11.15 13.02 14.71
C ASP A 108 -11.52 13.47 13.29
N THR A 109 -10.68 14.28 12.64
CA THR A 109 -10.89 14.72 11.25
C THR A 109 -10.34 13.73 10.23
N ARG A 110 -9.57 12.72 10.67
CA ARG A 110 -8.95 11.72 9.83
C ARG A 110 -9.93 10.63 9.44
N GLU A 111 -9.76 10.11 8.25
CA GLU A 111 -10.54 9.00 7.74
C GLU A 111 -9.65 7.86 7.25
N ALA A 112 -10.13 6.64 7.36
CA ALA A 112 -9.50 5.48 6.74
C ALA A 112 -10.51 4.67 5.95
N SER A 113 -10.03 3.89 5.00
CA SER A 113 -10.89 3.12 4.10
C SER A 113 -10.22 1.81 3.66
N LEU A 114 -11.05 0.84 3.33
CA LEU A 114 -10.65 -0.44 2.78
C LEU A 114 -11.18 -0.60 1.34
N PRO A 115 -10.44 -1.28 0.47
CA PRO A 115 -10.87 -1.54 -0.89
C PRO A 115 -12.03 -2.55 -0.92
N VAL A 116 -12.99 -2.27 -1.77
CA VAL A 116 -14.15 -3.12 -2.04
C VAL A 116 -14.21 -3.40 -3.54
N VAL A 117 -14.41 -4.67 -3.89
CA VAL A 117 -14.65 -5.10 -5.25
C VAL A 117 -16.15 -5.03 -5.51
N SER A 118 -16.63 -3.87 -5.97
CA SER A 118 -18.05 -3.68 -6.31
C SER A 118 -18.47 -4.46 -7.55
N GLN A 119 -17.54 -4.59 -8.52
CA GLN A 119 -17.72 -5.38 -9.73
C GLN A 119 -16.41 -6.09 -10.10
N ARG A 120 -16.51 -7.37 -10.48
CA ARG A 120 -15.35 -8.13 -10.90
C ARG A 120 -14.67 -7.49 -12.13
N GLY A 121 -13.36 -7.27 -12.03
CA GLY A 121 -12.56 -6.68 -13.10
C GLY A 121 -12.67 -5.16 -13.23
N ALA A 122 -13.52 -4.50 -12.45
CA ALA A 122 -13.58 -3.05 -12.36
C ALA A 122 -12.51 -2.48 -11.41
N PRO A 123 -12.27 -1.15 -11.39
CA PRO A 123 -11.54 -0.47 -10.34
C PRO A 123 -12.11 -0.75 -8.95
N LEU A 124 -11.27 -0.66 -7.93
CA LEU A 124 -11.70 -0.75 -6.53
C LEU A 124 -12.45 0.52 -6.13
N GLU A 125 -13.49 0.36 -5.33
CA GLU A 125 -14.05 1.42 -4.51
C GLU A 125 -13.41 1.39 -3.12
N PHE A 126 -13.28 2.53 -2.47
CA PHE A 126 -12.79 2.59 -1.09
C PHE A 126 -13.94 2.96 -0.16
N HIS A 127 -14.25 2.05 0.77
CA HIS A 127 -15.31 2.25 1.75
C HIS A 127 -14.72 2.60 3.11
N ALA A 128 -15.34 3.59 3.77
CA ALA A 128 -14.89 4.07 5.07
C ALA A 128 -14.79 2.95 6.10
N TRP A 129 -13.70 2.98 6.86
CA TRP A 129 -13.38 2.00 7.88
C TRP A 129 -12.86 2.68 9.16
N ALA A 130 -13.24 2.10 10.29
CA ALA A 130 -12.69 2.36 11.62
C ALA A 130 -12.61 1.02 12.38
N PRO A 131 -11.89 0.92 13.51
CA PRO A 131 -11.72 -0.35 14.24
C PRO A 131 -13.04 -1.05 14.64
N ASN A 132 -14.12 -0.29 14.82
CA ASN A 132 -15.45 -0.80 15.18
C ASN A 132 -16.41 -0.90 13.98
N THR A 133 -15.94 -0.69 12.76
CA THR A 133 -16.78 -0.82 11.56
C THR A 133 -17.28 -2.25 11.41
N PRO A 134 -18.60 -2.49 11.28
CA PRO A 134 -19.13 -3.79 10.94
C PRO A 134 -18.56 -4.27 9.61
N MET A 135 -18.10 -5.52 9.59
CA MET A 135 -17.49 -6.15 8.41
C MET A 135 -18.40 -7.22 7.85
N ARG A 136 -18.33 -7.41 6.54
CA ARG A 136 -18.99 -8.53 5.83
C ARG A 136 -17.95 -9.32 5.02
N THR A 137 -18.29 -10.52 4.60
CA THR A 137 -17.46 -11.29 3.65
C THR A 137 -17.67 -10.72 2.26
N GLY A 138 -16.61 -10.15 1.70
CA GLY A 138 -16.59 -9.58 0.38
C GLY A 138 -16.12 -10.54 -0.71
N HIS A 139 -15.72 -9.98 -1.84
CA HIS A 139 -15.16 -10.73 -2.95
C HIS A 139 -13.88 -11.45 -2.52
N HIS A 140 -13.60 -12.60 -3.10
CA HIS A 140 -12.48 -13.47 -2.72
C HIS A 140 -12.47 -13.89 -1.23
N ARG A 141 -13.59 -13.79 -0.52
CA ARG A 141 -13.72 -14.03 0.94
C ARG A 141 -12.86 -13.10 1.79
N ILE A 142 -12.47 -11.94 1.26
CA ILE A 142 -11.76 -10.92 2.00
C ILE A 142 -12.80 -10.09 2.78
N PRO A 143 -12.59 -9.83 4.09
CA PRO A 143 -13.44 -8.93 4.85
C PRO A 143 -13.45 -7.53 4.26
N GLU A 144 -14.63 -6.95 4.11
CA GLU A 144 -14.84 -5.59 3.63
C GLU A 144 -15.85 -4.85 4.51
N PRO A 145 -15.82 -3.50 4.60
CA PRO A 145 -16.81 -2.76 5.36
C PRO A 145 -18.23 -3.05 4.90
N ALA A 146 -19.13 -3.32 5.85
CA ALA A 146 -20.56 -3.50 5.55
C ALA A 146 -21.23 -2.17 5.14
N SER A 147 -20.64 -1.02 5.53
CA SER A 147 -21.08 0.30 5.14
C SER A 147 -20.78 0.56 3.67
N ALA A 148 -21.72 1.19 2.95
CA ALA A 148 -21.54 1.62 1.57
C ALA A 148 -21.04 3.07 1.46
N ARG A 149 -20.47 3.66 2.53
CA ARG A 149 -19.92 5.02 2.46
C ARG A 149 -18.59 5.01 1.70
N VAL A 150 -18.68 5.36 0.41
CA VAL A 150 -17.50 5.52 -0.45
C VAL A 150 -16.77 6.79 -0.07
N VAL A 151 -15.45 6.71 0.03
CA VAL A 151 -14.53 7.82 0.27
C VAL A 151 -13.38 7.76 -0.73
N LEU A 152 -12.73 8.89 -0.97
CA LEU A 152 -11.60 8.97 -1.89
C LEU A 152 -10.31 9.25 -1.11
N PRO A 153 -9.44 8.24 -0.93
CA PRO A 153 -8.18 8.43 -0.23
C PRO A 153 -7.22 9.37 -0.96
N ASP A 154 -6.45 10.13 -0.21
CA ASP A 154 -5.32 10.94 -0.71
C ASP A 154 -3.96 10.24 -0.51
N LEU A 155 -3.92 9.16 0.28
CA LEU A 155 -2.81 8.24 0.40
C LEU A 155 -3.30 6.79 0.32
N LEU A 156 -2.61 5.94 -0.45
CA LEU A 156 -2.89 4.51 -0.57
C LEU A 156 -1.71 3.66 -0.10
N PHE A 157 -1.93 2.80 0.88
CA PHE A 157 -1.06 1.67 1.15
C PHE A 157 -1.46 0.48 0.29
N VAL A 158 -0.54 -0.01 -0.54
CA VAL A 158 -0.77 -1.06 -1.53
C VAL A 158 -0.02 -2.35 -1.14
N PRO A 159 -0.69 -3.50 -1.01
CA PRO A 159 -0.02 -4.75 -0.68
C PRO A 159 0.82 -5.24 -1.86
N CYS A 160 2.04 -5.71 -1.57
CA CYS A 160 2.95 -6.26 -2.57
C CYS A 160 3.31 -7.72 -2.21
N VAL A 161 3.18 -8.64 -3.18
CA VAL A 161 3.73 -9.99 -3.07
C VAL A 161 5.24 -9.94 -3.31
N GLY A 162 5.68 -9.09 -4.23
CA GLY A 162 7.07 -8.76 -4.51
C GLY A 162 7.16 -7.38 -5.14
N PHE A 163 8.35 -6.81 -5.18
CA PHE A 163 8.58 -5.47 -5.71
C PHE A 163 10.00 -5.32 -6.25
N ASP A 164 10.19 -4.33 -7.14
CA ASP A 164 11.50 -3.83 -7.52
C ASP A 164 11.72 -2.39 -7.02
N THR A 165 12.98 -1.93 -7.06
CA THR A 165 13.34 -0.59 -6.59
C THR A 165 12.87 0.55 -7.53
N HIS A 166 12.20 0.22 -8.63
CA HIS A 166 11.57 1.18 -9.53
C HIS A 166 10.08 1.39 -9.23
N GLY A 167 9.58 0.85 -8.11
CA GLY A 167 8.19 0.99 -7.68
C GLY A 167 7.21 0.00 -8.33
N TYR A 168 7.68 -0.88 -9.20
CA TYR A 168 6.82 -1.91 -9.75
C TYR A 168 6.60 -3.03 -8.75
N ARG A 169 5.38 -3.55 -8.73
CA ARG A 169 4.98 -4.60 -7.80
C ARG A 169 4.43 -5.82 -8.52
N LEU A 170 4.69 -6.97 -7.94
CA LEU A 170 3.98 -8.20 -8.23
C LEU A 170 2.82 -8.34 -7.24
N GLY A 171 1.59 -8.36 -7.76
CA GLY A 171 0.38 -8.66 -6.99
C GLY A 171 -0.08 -10.10 -7.18
N TYR A 172 -1.32 -10.39 -6.78
CA TYR A 172 -1.95 -11.71 -6.94
C TYR A 172 -2.43 -12.00 -8.39
N GLY A 173 -2.25 -11.07 -9.34
CA GLY A 173 -2.59 -11.24 -10.73
C GLY A 173 -3.99 -10.74 -11.12
N GLY A 174 -4.72 -10.14 -10.20
CA GLY A 174 -6.05 -9.56 -10.48
C GLY A 174 -6.04 -8.19 -11.16
N GLY A 175 -4.92 -7.46 -11.15
CA GLY A 175 -4.75 -6.12 -11.75
C GLY A 175 -5.65 -5.03 -11.17
N TYR A 176 -6.21 -5.25 -9.98
CA TYR A 176 -7.17 -4.31 -9.38
C TYR A 176 -6.57 -2.93 -9.11
N TYR A 177 -5.39 -2.87 -8.51
CA TYR A 177 -4.74 -1.59 -8.20
C TYR A 177 -4.32 -0.83 -9.46
N ASP A 178 -3.82 -1.52 -10.49
CA ASP A 178 -3.44 -0.87 -11.75
C ASP A 178 -4.64 -0.24 -12.43
N ARG A 179 -5.76 -0.97 -12.51
CA ARG A 179 -7.02 -0.41 -13.03
C ARG A 179 -7.54 0.75 -12.18
N THR A 180 -7.44 0.65 -10.87
CA THR A 180 -7.89 1.70 -9.96
C THR A 180 -7.08 2.97 -10.14
N LEU A 181 -5.75 2.88 -10.20
CA LEU A 181 -4.86 4.01 -10.40
C LEU A 181 -5.00 4.61 -11.80
N ALA A 182 -5.22 3.77 -12.82
CA ALA A 182 -5.47 4.24 -14.19
C ALA A 182 -6.78 5.01 -14.33
N ALA A 183 -7.82 4.58 -13.61
CA ALA A 183 -9.17 5.16 -13.65
C ALA A 183 -9.48 6.03 -12.43
N TRP A 184 -8.45 6.56 -11.76
CA TRP A 184 -8.65 7.33 -10.52
C TRP A 184 -9.61 8.51 -10.74
N PRO A 185 -10.72 8.59 -9.96
CA PRO A 185 -11.79 9.56 -10.24
C PRO A 185 -11.46 10.97 -9.73
N GLY A 186 -10.44 11.13 -8.89
CA GLY A 186 -10.05 12.43 -8.34
C GLY A 186 -9.26 13.30 -9.31
N ALA A 187 -9.30 14.60 -9.13
CA ALA A 187 -8.47 15.55 -9.89
C ALA A 187 -6.97 15.36 -9.62
N LEU A 188 -6.62 14.92 -8.41
CA LEU A 188 -5.27 14.56 -8.00
C LEU A 188 -5.23 13.06 -7.71
N LYS A 189 -4.16 12.40 -8.15
CA LYS A 189 -3.90 11.01 -7.75
C LYS A 189 -3.43 10.96 -6.30
N PRO A 190 -3.76 9.88 -5.58
CA PRO A 190 -3.25 9.68 -4.23
C PRO A 190 -1.75 9.43 -4.24
N VAL A 191 -1.07 9.72 -3.14
CA VAL A 191 0.26 9.17 -2.89
C VAL A 191 0.14 7.66 -2.72
N THR A 192 0.96 6.89 -3.42
CA THR A 192 0.90 5.42 -3.41
C THR A 192 2.15 4.81 -2.78
N ILE A 193 1.96 4.09 -1.69
CA ILE A 193 3.06 3.45 -0.94
C ILE A 193 2.83 1.95 -0.90
N GLY A 194 3.72 1.18 -1.53
CA GLY A 194 3.72 -0.26 -1.42
C GLY A 194 4.20 -0.71 -0.04
N ILE A 195 3.57 -1.74 0.52
CA ILE A 195 4.04 -2.39 1.74
C ILE A 195 4.49 -3.81 1.40
N ALA A 196 5.74 -4.12 1.73
CA ALA A 196 6.36 -5.41 1.48
C ALA A 196 7.35 -5.77 2.59
N TYR A 197 7.77 -7.03 2.65
CA TYR A 197 8.97 -7.42 3.37
C TYR A 197 10.18 -7.36 2.46
N GLU A 198 11.33 -6.97 2.99
CA GLU A 198 12.58 -6.89 2.23
C GLU A 198 12.94 -8.21 1.55
N ALA A 199 12.60 -9.34 2.18
CA ALA A 199 12.77 -10.67 1.61
C ALA A 199 12.01 -10.90 0.29
N CYS A 200 11.07 -10.00 -0.06
CA CYS A 200 10.30 -10.05 -1.30
C CYS A 200 10.82 -9.07 -2.38
N ARG A 201 11.99 -8.47 -2.16
CA ARG A 201 12.63 -7.60 -3.15
C ARG A 201 13.23 -8.42 -4.28
N ILE A 202 13.03 -7.97 -5.50
CA ILE A 202 13.59 -8.53 -6.73
C ILE A 202 14.37 -7.45 -7.47
N ASP A 203 15.38 -7.82 -8.24
CA ASP A 203 16.20 -6.85 -8.96
C ASP A 203 15.39 -6.12 -10.03
N THR A 204 14.58 -6.85 -10.79
CA THR A 204 13.74 -6.28 -11.86
C THR A 204 12.52 -7.15 -12.09
N LEU A 205 11.34 -6.56 -12.09
CA LEU A 205 10.10 -7.19 -12.50
C LEU A 205 9.89 -7.10 -14.02
N GLN A 206 9.38 -8.18 -14.61
CA GLN A 206 8.88 -8.12 -15.99
C GLN A 206 7.60 -7.28 -16.01
N ARG A 207 7.69 -6.10 -16.62
CA ARG A 207 6.63 -5.09 -16.69
C ARG A 207 5.70 -5.36 -17.87
N GLU A 208 4.43 -5.04 -17.68
CA GLU A 208 3.43 -4.98 -18.75
C GLU A 208 3.02 -3.51 -18.98
N ALA A 209 2.49 -3.19 -20.14
CA ALA A 209 2.18 -1.79 -20.50
C ALA A 209 1.15 -1.11 -19.59
N HIS A 210 0.39 -1.89 -18.85
CA HIS A 210 -0.63 -1.40 -17.90
C HIS A 210 -0.16 -1.37 -16.44
N ASP A 211 1.05 -1.85 -16.14
CA ASP A 211 1.59 -1.81 -14.78
C ASP A 211 1.95 -0.37 -14.42
N ILE A 212 1.42 0.11 -13.30
CA ILE A 212 1.65 1.48 -12.82
C ILE A 212 2.60 1.42 -11.62
N PRO A 213 3.75 2.12 -11.68
CA PRO A 213 4.66 2.18 -10.54
C PRO A 213 4.01 2.92 -9.36
N LEU A 214 4.41 2.55 -8.15
CA LEU A 214 4.05 3.27 -6.93
C LEU A 214 5.07 4.37 -6.64
N ASP A 215 4.68 5.40 -5.89
CA ASP A 215 5.55 6.52 -5.53
C ASP A 215 6.66 6.09 -4.54
N ALA A 216 6.41 5.07 -3.71
CA ALA A 216 7.43 4.49 -2.84
C ALA A 216 7.07 3.05 -2.46
N ILE A 217 8.08 2.28 -2.00
CA ILE A 217 7.90 1.00 -1.34
C ILE A 217 8.51 1.07 0.07
N VAL A 218 7.74 0.68 1.05
CA VAL A 218 8.16 0.57 2.46
C VAL A 218 8.33 -0.90 2.82
N THR A 219 9.51 -1.24 3.39
CA THR A 219 9.83 -2.58 3.86
C THR A 219 10.25 -2.58 5.33
N ASP A 220 10.46 -3.75 5.91
CA ASP A 220 11.07 -3.90 7.23
C ASP A 220 12.54 -3.42 7.28
N ALA A 221 13.22 -3.37 6.14
CA ALA A 221 14.61 -2.91 6.04
C ALA A 221 14.73 -1.43 5.67
N GLY A 222 13.85 -0.86 4.86
CA GLY A 222 14.00 0.52 4.40
C GLY A 222 12.80 1.06 3.63
N VAL A 223 13.04 2.17 2.95
CA VAL A 223 12.08 2.82 2.05
C VAL A 223 12.77 2.98 0.69
N TYR A 224 12.07 2.66 -0.37
CA TYR A 224 12.49 2.81 -1.76
C TYR A 224 11.59 3.84 -2.42
N PRO A 225 12.00 5.13 -2.44
CA PRO A 225 11.30 6.14 -3.22
C PRO A 225 11.49 5.83 -4.70
N THR A 226 10.51 6.13 -5.50
CA THR A 226 10.60 5.96 -6.94
C THR A 226 10.55 7.33 -7.59
N ASP A 227 11.39 7.54 -8.60
CA ASP A 227 11.28 8.73 -9.44
C ASP A 227 9.97 8.61 -10.22
N ALA A 228 8.88 9.15 -9.65
CA ALA A 228 7.66 9.32 -10.39
C ALA A 228 7.92 10.32 -11.50
N GLY A 229 8.03 9.82 -12.75
CA GLY A 229 8.24 10.60 -13.96
C GLY A 229 7.09 11.58 -14.26
#